data_3d9d9ebd33a172f9b7a9e3a8df91bed4
#
_entry.id   3d9d9ebd33a172f9b7a9e3a8df91bed4
#
_cell.length_a   1.000
_cell.length_b   1.000
_cell.length_c   1.000
_cell.angle_alpha   90.00
_cell.angle_beta   90.00
_cell.angle_gamma   90.00
#
_symmetry.space_group_name_H-M   'P 1'
#
loop_
_entity.id
_entity.type
_entity.pdbx_description
1 polymer ?
#
loop_
_entity_poly.entity_id
_entity_poly.type
_entity_poly.pdbx_seq_one_letter_code
_entity_poly.pdbx_strand_id
1 'polypeptide(L)'
;MQALILAAGKGSRLGSLTENKPKCMIDVAGKSIIDRTVESLINNNINHIIIVIGYLGNILSEYLTNKYPAVDFVFIDESKLISEQHNNIYSFLVAKDELVKDDTLVIESDILFKSELITDLVDNVIPNQAVISYFEDYMNGSCVALDENNHITTLVNLSKYEKTNLYKTVNIYKFSKDFLADTYIPYCETYMNTFGLDCYYEEPLDVLVKNSNLIGYVINSKDWFEVDTQEDLDIANILFANPEDKYTKLVSWYGGYHKIPNLVDCCYLTNPFFNLESILYRLDISKLIRDYPAGSNRSITHLSRFYNIPETYLAVGNGATELIKALGKYFGDKSAEINSPTFNEYYRFFNIDNTCEQEVKIIVNPNNPTGWISKEEVFANLDDSKKNNQLIIVDESFMDFVPKDRRFSLMGKDILNTYPNLIVLKSLGKSFGLNGLRIGLIATSNVQLIESIKNILPSWNINSATEEILARLYLEKDNYECSLELVANEAQRIVNTLTNNDKFGFDIVNWNGTNFITARLKDISAHKFCVDMLDKYMIIFKDLENKLGKGWIRISINTKADNDYVLNSIRDYIQSNNQR
;
A
#
# COMPACT_ATOMS: atom_id res chain seq x y z
N MET A 1 -7.21 -34.85 16.89
CA MET A 1 -7.41 -33.94 15.71
C MET A 1 -6.31 -34.22 14.73
N GLN A 2 -6.64 -34.21 13.44
CA GLN A 2 -5.73 -34.41 12.30
C GLN A 2 -5.76 -33.20 11.37
N ALA A 3 -4.88 -33.17 10.34
CA ALA A 3 -4.91 -32.14 9.32
C ALA A 3 -4.94 -32.75 7.92
N LEU A 4 -5.67 -32.10 7.00
CA LEU A 4 -5.62 -32.35 5.56
C LEU A 4 -4.93 -31.15 4.87
N ILE A 5 -3.92 -31.41 4.05
CA ILE A 5 -3.28 -30.40 3.20
C ILE A 5 -3.53 -30.75 1.73
N LEU A 6 -4.16 -29.84 0.99
CA LEU A 6 -4.41 -29.99 -0.46
C LEU A 6 -3.21 -29.43 -1.23
N ALA A 7 -2.34 -30.31 -1.72
CA ALA A 7 -1.06 -29.95 -2.34
C ALA A 7 -0.84 -30.56 -3.74
N ALA A 8 -1.91 -30.87 -4.47
CA ALA A 8 -1.85 -31.53 -5.77
C ALA A 8 -1.63 -30.57 -6.95
N GLY A 9 -1.94 -29.31 -6.79
CA GLY A 9 -1.94 -28.31 -7.83
C GLY A 9 -0.56 -27.99 -8.44
N LYS A 10 -0.50 -27.75 -9.77
CA LYS A 10 0.74 -27.43 -10.49
C LYS A 10 1.30 -26.03 -10.20
N GLY A 11 0.46 -25.07 -9.82
CA GLY A 11 0.88 -23.68 -9.59
C GLY A 11 1.40 -22.97 -10.85
N SER A 12 0.78 -23.21 -12.01
CA SER A 12 1.25 -22.75 -13.34
C SER A 12 1.42 -21.22 -13.46
N ARG A 13 0.68 -20.44 -12.65
CA ARG A 13 0.79 -18.96 -12.60
C ARG A 13 2.13 -18.46 -12.05
N LEU A 14 2.90 -19.31 -11.37
CA LEU A 14 4.25 -19.01 -10.84
C LEU A 14 5.39 -19.35 -11.82
N GLY A 15 5.05 -19.86 -13.03
CA GLY A 15 6.00 -20.09 -14.12
C GLY A 15 7.15 -21.01 -13.73
N SER A 16 8.38 -20.57 -13.98
CA SER A 16 9.60 -21.36 -13.74
C SER A 16 9.85 -21.74 -12.29
N LEU A 17 9.24 -21.07 -11.34
CA LEU A 17 9.40 -21.38 -9.91
C LEU A 17 8.81 -22.74 -9.51
N THR A 18 7.85 -23.24 -10.30
CA THR A 18 7.17 -24.51 -10.04
C THR A 18 7.54 -25.61 -11.06
N GLU A 19 8.51 -25.39 -11.95
CA GLU A 19 8.94 -26.40 -12.92
C GLU A 19 9.59 -27.63 -12.28
N ASN A 20 10.34 -27.42 -11.19
CA ASN A 20 11.15 -28.47 -10.57
C ASN A 20 10.78 -28.75 -9.10
N LYS A 21 9.76 -28.08 -8.56
CA LYS A 21 9.27 -28.28 -7.19
C LYS A 21 7.79 -27.93 -7.09
N PRO A 22 7.01 -28.61 -6.20
CA PRO A 22 5.63 -28.24 -5.91
C PRO A 22 5.48 -26.80 -5.41
N LYS A 23 4.34 -26.16 -5.70
CA LYS A 23 4.02 -24.78 -5.29
C LYS A 23 4.26 -24.54 -3.80
N CYS A 24 3.81 -25.45 -2.95
CA CYS A 24 3.94 -25.36 -1.49
C CYS A 24 5.40 -25.41 -0.97
N MET A 25 6.35 -25.85 -1.79
CA MET A 25 7.79 -25.84 -1.47
C MET A 25 8.50 -24.55 -1.87
N ILE A 26 7.79 -23.55 -2.34
CA ILE A 26 8.36 -22.23 -2.63
C ILE A 26 8.76 -21.56 -1.30
N ASP A 27 9.96 -20.99 -1.31
CA ASP A 27 10.49 -20.24 -0.17
C ASP A 27 9.85 -18.85 -0.08
N VAL A 28 9.45 -18.48 1.13
CA VAL A 28 8.96 -17.14 1.48
C VAL A 28 9.72 -16.67 2.71
N ALA A 29 10.52 -15.63 2.53
CA ALA A 29 11.34 -15.05 3.60
C ALA A 29 12.19 -16.10 4.35
N GLY A 30 12.86 -17.00 3.59
CA GLY A 30 13.81 -17.98 4.12
C GLY A 30 13.20 -19.30 4.60
N LYS A 31 11.88 -19.55 4.35
CA LYS A 31 11.20 -20.79 4.76
C LYS A 31 10.08 -21.16 3.80
N SER A 32 9.97 -22.43 3.39
CA SER A 32 8.92 -22.84 2.47
C SER A 32 7.52 -22.72 3.09
N ILE A 33 6.50 -22.55 2.24
CA ILE A 33 5.10 -22.45 2.68
C ILE A 33 4.72 -23.72 3.46
N ILE A 34 5.03 -24.89 2.90
CA ILE A 34 4.67 -26.17 3.54
C ILE A 34 5.37 -26.38 4.89
N ASP A 35 6.63 -25.93 5.04
CA ASP A 35 7.32 -26.03 6.33
C ASP A 35 6.66 -25.18 7.41
N ARG A 36 6.18 -24.00 7.05
CA ARG A 36 5.45 -23.13 7.99
C ARG A 36 4.18 -23.81 8.47
N THR A 37 3.44 -24.42 7.55
CA THR A 37 2.20 -25.14 7.87
C THR A 37 2.47 -26.38 8.74
N VAL A 38 3.40 -27.25 8.34
CA VAL A 38 3.73 -28.47 9.07
C VAL A 38 4.27 -28.17 10.47
N GLU A 39 5.19 -27.21 10.61
CA GLU A 39 5.69 -26.83 11.94
C GLU A 39 4.61 -26.21 12.83
N SER A 40 3.69 -25.43 12.27
CA SER A 40 2.55 -24.90 13.03
C SER A 40 1.63 -26.01 13.53
N LEU A 41 1.39 -27.05 12.74
CA LEU A 41 0.64 -28.23 13.13
C LEU A 41 1.35 -29.02 14.24
N ILE A 42 2.63 -29.33 14.07
CA ILE A 42 3.46 -30.05 15.07
C ILE A 42 3.47 -29.29 16.41
N ASN A 43 3.66 -27.98 16.39
CA ASN A 43 3.68 -27.16 17.61
C ASN A 43 2.35 -27.18 18.37
N ASN A 44 1.27 -27.57 17.70
CA ASN A 44 -0.06 -27.75 18.29
C ASN A 44 -0.44 -29.24 18.50
N ASN A 45 0.56 -30.14 18.50
CA ASN A 45 0.40 -31.58 18.71
C ASN A 45 -0.46 -32.29 17.64
N ILE A 46 -0.58 -31.71 16.44
CA ILE A 46 -1.22 -32.34 15.29
C ILE A 46 -0.14 -33.08 14.51
N ASN A 47 0.06 -34.37 14.80
CA ASN A 47 1.12 -35.17 14.21
C ASN A 47 0.61 -36.17 13.15
N HIS A 48 -0.71 -36.32 12.97
CA HIS A 48 -1.30 -37.08 11.87
C HIS A 48 -1.72 -36.12 10.78
N ILE A 49 -0.98 -36.13 9.66
CA ILE A 49 -1.12 -35.14 8.55
C ILE A 49 -1.36 -35.89 7.24
N ILE A 50 -2.54 -35.70 6.68
CA ILE A 50 -2.93 -36.22 5.38
C ILE A 50 -2.56 -35.19 4.33
N ILE A 51 -1.86 -35.60 3.28
CA ILE A 51 -1.46 -34.69 2.18
C ILE A 51 -1.90 -35.31 0.85
N VAL A 52 -2.80 -34.59 0.15
CA VAL A 52 -3.15 -34.95 -1.21
C VAL A 52 -2.10 -34.36 -2.14
N ILE A 53 -1.39 -35.23 -2.84
CA ILE A 53 -0.29 -34.88 -3.73
C ILE A 53 -0.65 -35.20 -5.19
N GLY A 54 -0.07 -34.44 -6.12
CA GLY A 54 -0.24 -34.63 -7.56
C GLY A 54 1.03 -34.24 -8.31
N TYR A 55 1.07 -33.03 -8.86
CA TYR A 55 2.23 -32.56 -9.62
C TYR A 55 3.51 -32.55 -8.75
N LEU A 56 4.52 -33.31 -9.16
CA LEU A 56 5.79 -33.51 -8.43
C LEU A 56 5.61 -33.99 -6.98
N GLY A 57 4.52 -34.70 -6.70
CA GLY A 57 4.16 -35.15 -5.37
C GLY A 57 5.19 -36.06 -4.68
N ASN A 58 5.94 -36.85 -5.46
CA ASN A 58 7.04 -37.68 -4.97
C ASN A 58 8.18 -36.84 -4.37
N ILE A 59 8.48 -35.67 -4.93
CA ILE A 59 9.49 -34.73 -4.37
C ILE A 59 9.00 -34.20 -3.01
N LEU A 60 7.72 -33.84 -2.90
CA LEU A 60 7.14 -33.35 -1.66
C LEU A 60 7.13 -34.42 -0.59
N SER A 61 6.67 -35.63 -0.91
CA SER A 61 6.58 -36.73 0.05
C SER A 61 7.95 -37.16 0.58
N GLU A 62 8.97 -37.29 -0.30
CA GLU A 62 10.33 -37.58 0.11
C GLU A 62 10.93 -36.48 1.00
N TYR A 63 10.72 -35.22 0.63
CA TYR A 63 11.20 -34.07 1.40
C TYR A 63 10.62 -34.06 2.82
N LEU A 64 9.30 -34.17 2.95
CA LEU A 64 8.62 -34.10 4.25
C LEU A 64 8.96 -35.29 5.14
N THR A 65 8.99 -36.51 4.59
CA THR A 65 9.34 -37.71 5.35
C THR A 65 10.77 -37.64 5.90
N ASN A 66 11.71 -37.14 5.10
CA ASN A 66 13.10 -36.99 5.53
C ASN A 66 13.28 -35.88 6.57
N LYS A 67 12.56 -34.76 6.41
CA LYS A 67 12.71 -33.60 7.29
C LYS A 67 12.00 -33.74 8.62
N TYR A 68 10.83 -34.39 8.62
CA TYR A 68 9.97 -34.55 9.80
C TYR A 68 9.68 -36.04 10.11
N PRO A 69 10.69 -36.86 10.46
CA PRO A 69 10.55 -38.30 10.57
C PRO A 69 9.64 -38.78 11.75
N ALA A 70 9.30 -37.86 12.67
CA ALA A 70 8.40 -38.16 13.81
C ALA A 70 6.92 -37.87 13.49
N VAL A 71 6.60 -37.32 12.30
CA VAL A 71 5.24 -37.00 11.88
C VAL A 71 4.65 -38.19 11.12
N ASP A 72 3.41 -38.54 11.44
CA ASP A 72 2.65 -39.58 10.73
C ASP A 72 1.99 -38.95 9.48
N PHE A 73 2.72 -39.04 8.36
CA PHE A 73 2.22 -38.55 7.07
C PHE A 73 1.46 -39.64 6.30
N VAL A 74 0.26 -39.29 5.83
CA VAL A 74 -0.51 -40.10 4.89
C VAL A 74 -0.54 -39.36 3.54
N PHE A 75 0.22 -39.85 2.55
CA PHE A 75 0.24 -39.26 1.20
C PHE A 75 -0.76 -39.97 0.30
N ILE A 76 -1.68 -39.19 -0.31
CA ILE A 76 -2.66 -39.66 -1.29
C ILE A 76 -2.32 -39.06 -2.64
N ASP A 77 -1.87 -39.90 -3.56
CA ASP A 77 -1.42 -39.47 -4.89
C ASP A 77 -2.60 -39.53 -5.88
N GLU A 78 -3.27 -38.39 -6.10
CA GLU A 78 -4.42 -38.30 -7.01
C GLU A 78 -4.07 -38.48 -8.48
N SER A 79 -2.83 -38.18 -8.89
CA SER A 79 -2.37 -38.33 -10.29
C SER A 79 -2.42 -39.80 -10.78
N LYS A 80 -2.44 -40.75 -9.86
CA LYS A 80 -2.59 -42.18 -10.16
C LYS A 80 -4.05 -42.64 -10.24
N LEU A 81 -4.98 -41.81 -9.78
CA LEU A 81 -6.38 -42.17 -9.63
C LEU A 81 -7.24 -41.64 -10.77
N ILE A 82 -6.86 -40.52 -11.39
CA ILE A 82 -7.60 -39.89 -12.48
C ILE A 82 -6.67 -39.21 -13.46
N SER A 83 -7.00 -39.28 -14.76
CA SER A 83 -6.27 -38.61 -15.85
C SER A 83 -7.04 -37.41 -16.43
N GLU A 84 -8.27 -37.18 -16.00
CA GLU A 84 -9.12 -36.10 -16.47
C GLU A 84 -8.82 -34.80 -15.72
N GLN A 85 -9.14 -33.68 -16.35
CA GLN A 85 -9.05 -32.39 -15.69
C GLN A 85 -10.10 -32.31 -14.56
N HIS A 86 -9.68 -31.92 -13.38
CA HIS A 86 -10.51 -31.84 -12.17
C HIS A 86 -10.08 -30.65 -11.31
N ASN A 87 -10.93 -30.31 -10.36
CA ASN A 87 -10.68 -29.23 -9.39
C ASN A 87 -10.59 -29.83 -7.96
N ASN A 88 -10.43 -28.99 -6.96
CA ASN A 88 -10.08 -29.38 -5.60
C ASN A 88 -11.18 -30.14 -4.83
N ILE A 89 -12.44 -30.20 -5.31
CA ILE A 89 -13.45 -31.10 -4.74
C ILE A 89 -13.02 -32.56 -4.87
N TYR A 90 -12.40 -32.94 -5.98
CA TYR A 90 -11.86 -34.29 -6.17
C TYR A 90 -10.71 -34.55 -5.21
N SER A 91 -9.76 -33.61 -5.11
CA SER A 91 -8.64 -33.70 -4.17
C SER A 91 -9.09 -33.83 -2.72
N PHE A 92 -10.19 -33.18 -2.34
CA PHE A 92 -10.80 -33.34 -1.03
C PHE A 92 -11.41 -34.73 -0.84
N LEU A 93 -12.18 -35.23 -1.81
CA LEU A 93 -12.92 -36.49 -1.71
C LEU A 93 -12.02 -37.74 -1.79
N VAL A 94 -10.84 -37.69 -2.43
CA VAL A 94 -9.90 -38.84 -2.40
C VAL A 94 -9.37 -39.13 -1.00
N ALA A 95 -9.43 -38.14 -0.09
CA ALA A 95 -9.03 -38.30 1.31
C ALA A 95 -10.17 -38.72 2.25
N LYS A 96 -11.39 -38.93 1.75
CA LYS A 96 -12.61 -39.14 2.56
C LYS A 96 -12.49 -40.22 3.65
N ASP A 97 -11.82 -41.34 3.32
CA ASP A 97 -11.67 -42.48 4.24
C ASP A 97 -10.77 -42.16 5.45
N GLU A 98 -9.86 -41.19 5.28
CA GLU A 98 -9.03 -40.63 6.35
C GLU A 98 -9.80 -39.56 7.12
N LEU A 99 -10.51 -38.68 6.43
CA LEU A 99 -11.21 -37.53 7.02
C LEU A 99 -12.28 -37.91 8.04
N VAL A 100 -12.91 -39.07 7.90
CA VAL A 100 -13.94 -39.55 8.83
C VAL A 100 -13.37 -40.18 10.12
N LYS A 101 -12.04 -40.20 10.28
CA LYS A 101 -11.41 -40.84 11.46
C LYS A 101 -11.32 -39.91 12.67
N ASP A 102 -11.14 -38.62 12.47
CA ASP A 102 -10.98 -37.63 13.54
C ASP A 102 -11.41 -36.22 13.08
N ASP A 103 -11.58 -35.26 14.01
CA ASP A 103 -11.76 -33.86 13.72
C ASP A 103 -10.59 -33.36 12.88
N THR A 104 -10.86 -32.59 11.81
CA THR A 104 -9.87 -32.28 10.78
C THR A 104 -9.75 -30.79 10.55
N LEU A 105 -8.49 -30.29 10.52
CA LEU A 105 -8.15 -29.00 9.90
C LEU A 105 -7.89 -29.22 8.41
N VAL A 106 -8.65 -28.58 7.55
CA VAL A 106 -8.43 -28.56 6.09
C VAL A 106 -7.67 -27.28 5.75
N ILE A 107 -6.55 -27.39 5.05
CA ILE A 107 -5.65 -26.27 4.74
C ILE A 107 -5.24 -26.36 3.27
N GLU A 108 -5.40 -25.29 2.50
CA GLU A 108 -4.81 -25.21 1.16
C GLU A 108 -3.30 -24.89 1.25
N SER A 109 -2.52 -25.51 0.37
CA SER A 109 -1.06 -25.57 0.49
C SER A 109 -0.32 -24.30 0.05
N ASP A 110 -1.02 -23.30 -0.42
CA ASP A 110 -0.51 -21.99 -0.89
C ASP A 110 -0.81 -20.83 0.07
N ILE A 111 -1.35 -21.15 1.24
CA ILE A 111 -1.71 -20.17 2.25
C ILE A 111 -0.58 -19.99 3.26
N LEU A 112 -0.15 -18.78 3.44
CA LEU A 112 0.70 -18.33 4.53
C LEU A 112 -0.16 -17.76 5.66
N PHE A 113 0.14 -18.10 6.89
CA PHE A 113 -0.57 -17.59 8.06
C PHE A 113 0.36 -17.54 9.28
N LYS A 114 -0.01 -16.74 10.27
CA LYS A 114 0.69 -16.73 11.56
C LYS A 114 0.40 -18.02 12.35
N SER A 115 1.43 -18.56 12.99
CA SER A 115 1.34 -19.86 13.71
C SER A 115 0.29 -19.88 14.80
N GLU A 116 0.01 -18.73 15.43
CA GLU A 116 -1.00 -18.55 16.47
C GLU A 116 -2.41 -18.96 16.01
N LEU A 117 -2.71 -18.84 14.71
CA LEU A 117 -4.00 -19.22 14.14
C LEU A 117 -4.34 -20.69 14.41
N ILE A 118 -3.37 -21.60 14.27
CA ILE A 118 -3.63 -23.03 14.54
C ILE A 118 -3.88 -23.26 16.03
N THR A 119 -3.17 -22.58 16.90
CA THR A 119 -3.40 -22.63 18.36
C THR A 119 -4.83 -22.18 18.69
N ASP A 120 -5.25 -21.04 18.14
CA ASP A 120 -6.59 -20.51 18.36
C ASP A 120 -7.70 -21.46 17.88
N LEU A 121 -7.50 -22.12 16.72
CA LEU A 121 -8.47 -23.09 16.18
C LEU A 121 -8.52 -24.38 17.02
N VAL A 122 -7.38 -24.86 17.51
CA VAL A 122 -7.30 -26.07 18.34
C VAL A 122 -7.96 -25.82 19.69
N ASP A 123 -7.67 -24.71 20.35
CA ASP A 123 -8.19 -24.33 21.65
C ASP A 123 -9.68 -23.94 21.61
N ASN A 124 -10.20 -23.58 20.45
CA ASN A 124 -11.59 -23.20 20.29
C ASN A 124 -12.52 -24.43 20.35
N VAL A 125 -13.53 -24.38 21.21
CA VAL A 125 -14.50 -25.45 21.38
C VAL A 125 -15.53 -25.61 20.26
N ILE A 126 -15.62 -24.61 19.35
CA ILE A 126 -16.56 -24.66 18.24
C ILE A 126 -16.11 -25.73 17.24
N PRO A 127 -16.99 -26.72 16.90
CA PRO A 127 -16.56 -27.88 16.13
C PRO A 127 -16.38 -27.62 14.63
N ASN A 128 -17.18 -26.69 14.06
CA ASN A 128 -17.13 -26.38 12.62
C ASN A 128 -16.91 -24.89 12.40
N GLN A 129 -15.74 -24.54 11.85
CA GLN A 129 -15.32 -23.17 11.63
C GLN A 129 -14.70 -23.00 10.24
N ALA A 130 -14.98 -21.88 9.61
CA ALA A 130 -14.23 -21.38 8.46
C ALA A 130 -13.40 -20.19 8.89
N VAL A 131 -12.11 -20.21 8.63
CA VAL A 131 -11.26 -19.01 8.82
C VAL A 131 -11.57 -18.02 7.72
N ILE A 132 -11.89 -16.81 8.15
CA ILE A 132 -12.27 -15.72 7.24
C ILE A 132 -11.54 -14.44 7.63
N SER A 133 -11.39 -13.54 6.67
CA SER A 133 -10.72 -12.26 6.85
C SER A 133 -11.56 -11.12 6.31
N TYR A 134 -11.35 -9.92 6.81
CA TYR A 134 -11.89 -8.73 6.15
C TYR A 134 -11.46 -8.69 4.69
N PHE A 135 -12.39 -8.32 3.82
CA PHE A 135 -12.15 -8.25 2.39
C PHE A 135 -11.30 -7.02 2.02
N GLU A 136 -10.27 -7.22 1.21
CA GLU A 136 -9.45 -6.17 0.64
C GLU A 136 -9.65 -6.11 -0.89
N ASP A 137 -9.54 -4.94 -1.50
CA ASP A 137 -9.86 -4.72 -2.92
C ASP A 137 -9.04 -5.56 -3.91
N TYR A 138 -7.85 -5.99 -3.52
CA TYR A 138 -6.99 -6.86 -4.35
C TYR A 138 -7.35 -8.35 -4.27
N MET A 139 -8.16 -8.77 -3.29
CA MET A 139 -8.51 -10.16 -3.07
C MET A 139 -9.53 -10.66 -4.11
N ASN A 140 -9.42 -11.94 -4.45
CA ASN A 140 -10.32 -12.68 -5.34
C ASN A 140 -10.79 -13.98 -4.68
N GLY A 141 -11.76 -14.65 -5.28
CA GLY A 141 -12.24 -15.97 -4.84
C GLY A 141 -13.46 -15.91 -3.94
N SER A 142 -13.66 -16.98 -3.14
CA SER A 142 -14.85 -17.18 -2.33
C SER A 142 -14.94 -16.19 -1.17
N CYS A 143 -16.16 -15.69 -0.95
CA CYS A 143 -16.48 -14.78 0.14
C CYS A 143 -17.72 -15.24 0.88
N VAL A 144 -17.84 -14.82 2.13
CA VAL A 144 -18.97 -15.17 2.98
C VAL A 144 -19.62 -13.94 3.60
N ALA A 145 -20.93 -14.05 3.86
CA ALA A 145 -21.67 -13.14 4.71
C ALA A 145 -21.94 -13.81 6.07
N LEU A 146 -21.94 -13.00 7.12
CA LEU A 146 -22.20 -13.45 8.50
C LEU A 146 -23.52 -12.88 9.03
N ASP A 147 -24.14 -13.61 9.96
CA ASP A 147 -25.17 -13.08 10.86
C ASP A 147 -24.56 -12.44 12.12
N GLU A 148 -25.41 -11.96 13.03
CA GLU A 148 -25.02 -11.31 14.29
C GLU A 148 -24.26 -12.23 15.25
N ASN A 149 -24.33 -13.55 15.06
CA ASN A 149 -23.66 -14.58 15.86
C ASN A 149 -22.45 -15.20 15.16
N ASN A 150 -21.98 -14.59 14.09
CA ASN A 150 -20.91 -15.05 13.21
C ASN A 150 -21.21 -16.37 12.48
N HIS A 151 -22.48 -16.80 12.36
CA HIS A 151 -22.80 -17.91 11.47
C HIS A 151 -22.66 -17.47 10.02
N ILE A 152 -22.06 -18.31 9.21
CA ILE A 152 -21.98 -18.09 7.76
C ILE A 152 -23.37 -18.35 7.17
N THR A 153 -23.93 -17.32 6.55
CA THR A 153 -25.27 -17.36 5.96
C THR A 153 -25.27 -17.57 4.45
N THR A 154 -24.17 -17.21 3.79
CA THR A 154 -24.02 -17.30 2.33
C THR A 154 -22.54 -17.41 1.99
N LEU A 155 -22.23 -18.23 0.98
CA LEU A 155 -20.92 -18.30 0.37
C LEU A 155 -21.07 -17.90 -1.11
N VAL A 156 -20.31 -16.90 -1.56
CA VAL A 156 -20.44 -16.32 -2.89
C VAL A 156 -19.08 -16.14 -3.56
N ASN A 157 -19.05 -16.26 -4.89
CA ASN A 157 -17.89 -15.90 -5.67
C ASN A 157 -17.98 -14.44 -6.12
N LEU A 158 -16.96 -13.64 -5.89
CA LEU A 158 -16.92 -12.17 -6.05
C LEU A 158 -17.26 -11.62 -7.44
N SER A 159 -17.26 -12.44 -8.46
CA SER A 159 -17.65 -12.00 -9.81
C SER A 159 -19.11 -11.56 -9.95
N LYS A 160 -19.95 -11.78 -8.92
CA LYS A 160 -21.42 -11.65 -9.04
C LYS A 160 -22.10 -10.68 -8.06
N TYR A 161 -21.41 -10.15 -7.02
CA TYR A 161 -22.06 -9.40 -5.94
C TYR A 161 -21.35 -8.10 -5.57
N GLU A 162 -22.08 -7.13 -5.00
CA GLU A 162 -21.50 -5.92 -4.40
C GLU A 162 -20.66 -6.26 -3.16
N LYS A 163 -19.50 -5.64 -3.04
CA LYS A 163 -18.44 -5.97 -2.08
C LYS A 163 -18.70 -5.53 -0.62
N THR A 164 -19.85 -4.95 -0.31
CA THR A 164 -20.15 -4.42 1.01
C THR A 164 -20.54 -5.53 2.00
N ASN A 165 -19.88 -5.57 3.16
CA ASN A 165 -20.13 -6.51 4.27
C ASN A 165 -19.80 -7.99 3.99
N LEU A 166 -18.84 -8.26 3.12
CA LEU A 166 -18.35 -9.61 2.86
C LEU A 166 -16.98 -9.84 3.52
N TYR A 167 -16.75 -11.09 3.90
CA TYR A 167 -15.46 -11.58 4.38
C TYR A 167 -14.88 -12.54 3.34
N LYS A 168 -13.56 -12.50 3.13
CA LYS A 168 -12.84 -13.45 2.26
C LYS A 168 -12.59 -14.75 3.01
N THR A 169 -12.83 -15.92 2.39
CA THR A 169 -12.38 -17.20 2.92
C THR A 169 -10.85 -17.29 2.86
N VAL A 170 -10.25 -17.80 3.94
CA VAL A 170 -8.78 -17.99 4.03
C VAL A 170 -8.36 -19.37 3.53
N ASN A 171 -9.33 -20.19 3.13
CA ASN A 171 -9.15 -21.58 2.70
C ASN A 171 -8.52 -22.45 3.80
N ILE A 172 -8.87 -22.15 5.05
CA ILE A 172 -8.58 -22.95 6.25
C ILE A 172 -9.90 -23.21 6.95
N TYR A 173 -10.18 -24.49 7.22
CA TYR A 173 -11.43 -24.94 7.84
C TYR A 173 -11.14 -25.89 8.98
N LYS A 174 -11.93 -25.82 10.03
CA LYS A 174 -12.02 -26.84 11.07
C LYS A 174 -13.35 -27.53 10.93
N PHE A 175 -13.34 -28.83 10.78
CA PHE A 175 -14.55 -29.66 10.70
C PHE A 175 -14.50 -30.79 11.73
N SER A 176 -15.61 -30.99 12.40
CA SER A 176 -15.77 -32.16 13.26
C SER A 176 -15.90 -33.44 12.42
N LYS A 177 -15.44 -34.55 12.99
CA LYS A 177 -15.57 -35.89 12.42
C LYS A 177 -17.02 -36.20 12.01
N ASP A 178 -17.97 -35.91 12.88
CA ASP A 178 -19.38 -36.21 12.64
C ASP A 178 -19.94 -35.37 11.50
N PHE A 179 -19.60 -34.09 11.42
CA PHE A 179 -20.00 -33.24 10.30
C PHE A 179 -19.42 -33.74 8.97
N LEU A 180 -18.17 -34.17 8.97
CA LEU A 180 -17.52 -34.75 7.78
C LEU A 180 -18.20 -36.02 7.33
N ALA A 181 -18.41 -36.98 8.25
CA ALA A 181 -18.94 -38.31 7.94
C ALA A 181 -20.42 -38.27 7.54
N ASP A 182 -21.25 -37.53 8.29
CA ASP A 182 -22.70 -37.63 8.18
C ASP A 182 -23.28 -36.58 7.24
N THR A 183 -22.55 -35.49 6.93
CA THR A 183 -23.11 -34.35 6.19
C THR A 183 -22.25 -33.95 5.00
N TYR A 184 -21.00 -33.51 5.24
CA TYR A 184 -20.25 -32.78 4.25
C TYR A 184 -19.71 -33.66 3.11
N ILE A 185 -19.07 -34.79 3.43
CA ILE A 185 -18.53 -35.72 2.42
C ILE A 185 -19.66 -36.30 1.56
N PRO A 186 -20.78 -36.85 2.11
CA PRO A 186 -21.89 -37.35 1.30
C PRO A 186 -22.48 -36.28 0.37
N TYR A 187 -22.52 -35.01 0.82
CA TYR A 187 -23.01 -33.92 0.02
C TYR A 187 -22.01 -33.53 -1.08
N CYS A 188 -20.72 -33.47 -0.81
CA CYS A 188 -19.66 -33.26 -1.81
C CYS A 188 -19.67 -34.34 -2.89
N GLU A 189 -19.85 -35.62 -2.52
CA GLU A 189 -19.99 -36.73 -3.51
C GLU A 189 -21.21 -36.54 -4.41
N THR A 190 -22.35 -36.18 -3.84
CA THR A 190 -23.57 -35.90 -4.59
C THR A 190 -23.40 -34.69 -5.52
N TYR A 191 -22.78 -33.63 -5.02
CA TYR A 191 -22.52 -32.40 -5.77
C TYR A 191 -21.60 -32.68 -6.95
N MET A 192 -20.46 -33.34 -6.72
CA MET A 192 -19.52 -33.73 -7.77
C MET A 192 -20.16 -34.64 -8.81
N ASN A 193 -20.99 -35.61 -8.43
CA ASN A 193 -21.71 -36.47 -9.33
C ASN A 193 -22.75 -35.73 -10.18
N THR A 194 -23.27 -34.61 -9.70
CA THR A 194 -24.28 -33.79 -10.38
C THR A 194 -23.66 -32.77 -11.32
N PHE A 195 -22.61 -32.08 -10.89
CA PHE A 195 -22.02 -30.93 -11.58
C PHE A 195 -20.67 -31.23 -12.25
N GLY A 196 -20.07 -32.40 -12.00
CA GLY A 196 -18.81 -32.84 -12.58
C GLY A 196 -17.60 -32.58 -11.70
N LEU A 197 -16.42 -32.91 -12.26
CA LEU A 197 -15.14 -32.87 -11.54
C LEU A 197 -14.53 -31.46 -11.43
N ASP A 198 -15.02 -30.51 -12.20
CA ASP A 198 -14.50 -29.13 -12.25
C ASP A 198 -15.23 -28.20 -11.24
N CYS A 199 -15.44 -28.71 -10.01
CA CYS A 199 -16.07 -27.99 -8.91
C CYS A 199 -15.07 -27.74 -7.77
N TYR A 200 -15.29 -26.69 -6.99
CA TYR A 200 -14.54 -26.44 -5.77
C TYR A 200 -15.21 -27.13 -4.58
N TYR A 201 -14.41 -27.66 -3.62
CA TYR A 201 -14.97 -28.28 -2.42
C TYR A 201 -15.76 -27.30 -1.54
N GLU A 202 -15.54 -26.01 -1.69
CA GLU A 202 -16.31 -24.97 -0.99
C GLU A 202 -17.73 -24.76 -1.55
N GLU A 203 -17.97 -25.07 -2.83
CA GLU A 203 -19.27 -24.82 -3.47
C GLU A 203 -20.42 -25.55 -2.79
N PRO A 204 -20.29 -26.83 -2.35
CA PRO A 204 -21.31 -27.50 -1.56
C PRO A 204 -21.65 -26.79 -0.26
N LEU A 205 -20.73 -26.05 0.34
CA LEU A 205 -20.98 -25.31 1.59
C LEU A 205 -22.02 -24.21 1.40
N ASP A 206 -22.13 -23.56 0.23
CA ASP A 206 -23.14 -22.52 0.01
C ASP A 206 -24.59 -23.00 0.24
N VAL A 207 -24.85 -24.26 -0.04
CA VAL A 207 -26.15 -24.85 0.24
C VAL A 207 -26.26 -25.30 1.69
N LEU A 208 -25.19 -25.88 2.24
CA LEU A 208 -25.16 -26.44 3.58
C LEU A 208 -25.19 -25.36 4.67
N VAL A 209 -24.56 -24.20 4.46
CA VAL A 209 -24.50 -23.13 5.48
C VAL A 209 -25.87 -22.64 5.94
N LYS A 210 -26.91 -22.77 5.11
CA LYS A 210 -28.30 -22.42 5.48
C LYS A 210 -28.89 -23.30 6.57
N ASN A 211 -28.35 -24.51 6.76
CA ASN A 211 -28.83 -25.51 7.70
C ASN A 211 -27.73 -26.09 8.60
N SER A 212 -26.50 -25.60 8.48
CA SER A 212 -25.34 -26.03 9.29
C SER A 212 -24.87 -24.93 10.24
N ASN A 213 -24.29 -25.35 11.37
CA ASN A 213 -23.66 -24.43 12.33
C ASN A 213 -22.19 -24.17 11.94
N LEU A 214 -21.92 -23.68 10.71
CA LEU A 214 -20.59 -23.26 10.31
C LEU A 214 -20.36 -21.82 10.77
N ILE A 215 -19.37 -21.62 11.63
CA ILE A 215 -19.05 -20.33 12.25
C ILE A 215 -17.84 -19.71 11.55
N GLY A 216 -17.92 -18.42 11.23
CA GLY A 216 -16.79 -17.66 10.74
C GLY A 216 -15.83 -17.32 11.89
N TYR A 217 -14.57 -17.75 11.77
CA TYR A 217 -13.48 -17.32 12.65
C TYR A 217 -12.74 -16.17 11.96
N VAL A 218 -13.00 -14.93 12.41
CA VAL A 218 -12.49 -13.72 11.76
C VAL A 218 -11.07 -13.44 12.20
N ILE A 219 -10.15 -13.37 11.22
CA ILE A 219 -8.76 -12.93 11.44
C ILE A 219 -8.46 -11.62 10.71
N ASN A 220 -7.36 -10.99 11.07
CA ASN A 220 -6.92 -9.77 10.39
C ASN A 220 -6.26 -10.13 9.05
N SER A 221 -6.51 -9.34 7.99
CA SER A 221 -5.94 -9.56 6.66
C SER A 221 -4.41 -9.49 6.61
N LYS A 222 -3.76 -8.83 7.55
CA LYS A 222 -2.29 -8.80 7.68
C LYS A 222 -1.67 -10.11 8.21
N ASP A 223 -2.47 -11.02 8.77
CA ASP A 223 -1.99 -12.22 9.46
C ASP A 223 -1.98 -13.48 8.57
N TRP A 224 -2.38 -13.32 7.32
CA TRP A 224 -2.37 -14.37 6.30
C TRP A 224 -2.12 -13.81 4.90
N PHE A 225 -1.74 -14.66 3.95
CA PHE A 225 -1.59 -14.29 2.55
C PHE A 225 -1.62 -15.51 1.63
N GLU A 226 -2.29 -15.41 0.48
CA GLU A 226 -2.36 -16.44 -0.55
C GLU A 226 -1.31 -16.14 -1.63
N VAL A 227 -0.52 -17.14 -2.02
CA VAL A 227 0.55 -16.98 -3.01
C VAL A 227 0.18 -17.67 -4.30
N ASP A 228 -0.33 -16.94 -5.27
CA ASP A 228 -0.77 -17.46 -6.56
C ASP A 228 0.09 -17.04 -7.75
N THR A 229 0.66 -15.86 -7.69
CA THR A 229 1.46 -15.25 -8.74
C THR A 229 2.85 -14.84 -8.25
N GLN A 230 3.74 -14.47 -9.17
CA GLN A 230 5.05 -13.92 -8.80
C GLN A 230 4.91 -12.64 -7.95
N GLU A 231 3.93 -11.78 -8.27
CA GLU A 231 3.68 -10.57 -7.49
C GLU A 231 3.23 -10.89 -6.06
N ASP A 232 2.37 -11.91 -5.89
CA ASP A 232 1.97 -12.36 -4.55
C ASP A 232 3.15 -12.90 -3.76
N LEU A 233 4.06 -13.62 -4.42
CA LEU A 233 5.30 -14.10 -3.80
C LEU A 233 6.20 -12.94 -3.34
N ASP A 234 6.33 -11.90 -4.17
CA ASP A 234 7.13 -10.71 -3.84
C ASP A 234 6.55 -9.99 -2.61
N ILE A 235 5.23 -9.88 -2.54
CA ILE A 235 4.50 -9.30 -1.39
C ILE A 235 4.64 -10.19 -0.15
N ALA A 236 4.42 -11.49 -0.30
CA ALA A 236 4.56 -12.45 0.80
C ALA A 236 5.98 -12.42 1.41
N ASN A 237 7.01 -12.29 0.57
CA ASN A 237 8.41 -12.12 1.01
C ASN A 237 8.64 -10.85 1.84
N ILE A 238 7.79 -9.84 1.70
CA ILE A 238 7.83 -8.63 2.53
C ILE A 238 7.03 -8.85 3.82
N LEU A 239 5.80 -9.34 3.71
CA LEU A 239 4.90 -9.47 4.85
C LEU A 239 5.44 -10.43 5.92
N PHE A 240 6.07 -11.53 5.48
CA PHE A 240 6.62 -12.57 6.35
C PHE A 240 8.14 -12.45 6.61
N ALA A 241 8.76 -11.33 6.17
CA ALA A 241 10.13 -10.99 6.55
C ALA A 241 10.23 -10.57 8.03
N ASN A 242 11.45 -10.52 8.56
CA ASN A 242 11.66 -9.87 9.85
C ASN A 242 11.30 -8.37 9.78
N PRO A 243 10.98 -7.72 10.92
CA PRO A 243 10.47 -6.35 10.93
C PRO A 243 11.38 -5.32 10.23
N GLU A 244 12.70 -5.46 10.38
CA GLU A 244 13.70 -4.56 9.81
C GLU A 244 13.72 -4.64 8.27
N ASP A 245 13.75 -5.87 7.73
CA ASP A 245 13.72 -6.10 6.29
C ASP A 245 12.39 -5.66 5.67
N LYS A 246 11.27 -5.91 6.37
CA LYS A 246 9.93 -5.44 5.97
C LYS A 246 9.91 -3.92 5.80
N TYR A 247 10.37 -3.19 6.82
CA TYR A 247 10.42 -1.72 6.78
C TYR A 247 11.32 -1.21 5.66
N THR A 248 12.55 -1.75 5.57
CA THR A 248 13.53 -1.34 4.55
C THR A 248 13.00 -1.55 3.14
N LYS A 249 12.39 -2.71 2.86
CA LYS A 249 11.81 -3.02 1.54
C LYS A 249 10.66 -2.07 1.19
N LEU A 250 9.67 -1.88 2.09
CA LEU A 250 8.53 -1.01 1.81
C LEU A 250 8.93 0.44 1.62
N VAL A 251 9.85 0.97 2.44
CA VAL A 251 10.36 2.34 2.26
C VAL A 251 11.05 2.50 0.90
N SER A 252 11.72 1.45 0.39
CA SER A 252 12.38 1.48 -0.93
C SER A 252 11.43 1.50 -2.13
N TRP A 253 10.18 1.13 -1.96
CA TRP A 253 9.17 1.16 -3.04
C TRP A 253 8.67 2.57 -3.38
N TYR A 254 8.81 3.52 -2.46
CA TYR A 254 8.32 4.90 -2.63
C TYR A 254 6.81 5.02 -2.92
N GLY A 255 5.98 4.07 -2.49
CA GLY A 255 4.55 3.98 -2.76
C GLY A 255 4.16 2.66 -3.44
N GLY A 256 2.95 2.59 -4.00
CA GLY A 256 2.48 1.38 -4.69
C GLY A 256 2.03 0.26 -3.76
N TYR A 257 1.54 0.61 -2.57
CA TYR A 257 1.19 -0.33 -1.49
C TYR A 257 -0.20 -0.97 -1.62
N HIS A 258 -0.84 -0.87 -2.77
CA HIS A 258 -2.26 -1.27 -2.97
C HIS A 258 -2.57 -2.75 -2.69
N LYS A 259 -1.55 -3.62 -2.64
CA LYS A 259 -1.69 -5.04 -2.24
C LYS A 259 -1.12 -5.35 -0.86
N ILE A 260 -0.64 -4.34 -0.12
CA ILE A 260 -0.18 -4.53 1.25
C ILE A 260 -1.40 -4.39 2.19
N PRO A 261 -1.84 -5.46 2.85
CA PRO A 261 -3.09 -5.47 3.61
C PRO A 261 -3.06 -4.45 4.77
N ASN A 262 -4.14 -3.68 4.89
CA ASN A 262 -4.37 -2.71 5.97
C ASN A 262 -3.25 -1.69 6.18
N LEU A 263 -2.39 -1.41 5.19
CA LEU A 263 -1.30 -0.46 5.35
C LEU A 263 -1.82 0.98 5.39
N VAL A 264 -1.57 1.67 6.49
CA VAL A 264 -1.76 3.12 6.60
C VAL A 264 -0.46 3.84 6.26
N ASP A 265 -0.47 4.56 5.14
CA ASP A 265 0.69 5.29 4.65
C ASP A 265 0.79 6.69 5.29
N CYS A 266 1.64 6.81 6.33
CA CYS A 266 2.04 8.08 6.93
C CYS A 266 3.38 8.62 6.39
N CYS A 267 3.94 8.01 5.33
CA CYS A 267 5.24 8.34 4.75
C CYS A 267 5.11 9.27 3.55
N TYR A 268 4.16 9.01 2.63
CA TYR A 268 4.02 9.75 1.38
C TYR A 268 2.85 10.74 1.42
N LEU A 269 3.07 11.92 0.83
CA LEU A 269 2.28 13.12 1.06
C LEU A 269 1.26 13.32 -0.06
N THR A 270 -0.02 13.23 0.25
CA THR A 270 -1.14 13.46 -0.67
C THR A 270 -2.25 14.25 0.01
N ASN A 271 -3.21 14.78 -0.76
CA ASN A 271 -4.46 15.32 -0.25
C ASN A 271 -5.52 14.20 -0.26
N PRO A 272 -5.93 13.66 0.89
CA PRO A 272 -6.89 12.57 0.96
C PRO A 272 -8.35 13.03 0.87
N PHE A 273 -8.61 14.33 0.90
CA PHE A 273 -9.96 14.89 0.98
C PHE A 273 -10.49 15.44 -0.36
N PHE A 274 -9.64 15.57 -1.38
CA PHE A 274 -10.10 16.03 -2.68
C PHE A 274 -10.79 14.88 -3.43
N ASN A 275 -12.12 14.94 -3.50
CA ASN A 275 -12.92 13.93 -4.18
C ASN A 275 -12.88 14.13 -5.70
N LEU A 276 -12.37 13.12 -6.41
CA LEU A 276 -12.26 13.10 -7.87
C LEU A 276 -13.36 12.27 -8.56
N GLU A 277 -14.28 11.66 -7.82
CA GLU A 277 -15.29 10.75 -8.38
C GLU A 277 -16.11 11.43 -9.49
N SER A 278 -16.51 12.70 -9.30
CA SER A 278 -17.25 13.48 -10.29
C SER A 278 -16.50 13.65 -11.62
N ILE A 279 -15.16 13.67 -11.57
CA ILE A 279 -14.29 13.74 -12.75
C ILE A 279 -14.09 12.35 -13.33
N LEU A 280 -13.71 11.37 -12.49
CA LEU A 280 -13.30 10.02 -12.91
C LEU A 280 -14.45 9.25 -13.56
N TYR A 281 -15.68 9.39 -13.05
CA TYR A 281 -16.89 8.76 -13.63
C TYR A 281 -17.12 9.12 -15.09
N ARG A 282 -16.63 10.29 -15.56
CA ARG A 282 -16.80 10.79 -16.92
C ARG A 282 -15.65 10.44 -17.85
N LEU A 283 -14.66 9.68 -17.40
CA LEU A 283 -13.48 9.32 -18.18
C LEU A 283 -13.64 7.94 -18.80
N ASP A 284 -13.40 7.84 -20.11
CA ASP A 284 -13.17 6.57 -20.78
C ASP A 284 -11.69 6.16 -20.62
N ILE A 285 -11.40 5.52 -19.49
CA ILE A 285 -10.03 5.09 -19.14
C ILE A 285 -9.45 4.18 -20.22
N SER A 286 -10.26 3.26 -20.80
CA SER A 286 -9.81 2.34 -21.86
C SER A 286 -9.31 3.09 -23.10
N LYS A 287 -10.00 4.17 -23.48
CA LYS A 287 -9.60 5.03 -24.59
C LYS A 287 -8.35 5.82 -24.23
N LEU A 288 -8.31 6.43 -23.05
CA LEU A 288 -7.18 7.26 -22.59
C LEU A 288 -5.87 6.47 -22.46
N ILE A 289 -5.93 5.18 -22.15
CA ILE A 289 -4.75 4.30 -22.10
C ILE A 289 -4.21 3.98 -23.50
N ARG A 290 -5.07 3.88 -24.51
CA ARG A 290 -4.69 3.48 -25.88
C ARG A 290 -4.22 4.64 -26.75
N ASP A 291 -4.75 5.84 -26.52
CA ASP A 291 -4.50 6.99 -27.40
C ASP A 291 -3.30 7.81 -26.92
N TYR A 292 -2.48 8.29 -27.85
CA TYR A 292 -1.42 9.23 -27.52
C TYR A 292 -1.98 10.53 -26.94
N PRO A 293 -1.34 11.11 -25.90
CA PRO A 293 -1.70 12.44 -25.40
C PRO A 293 -1.39 13.53 -26.44
N ALA A 294 -2.02 14.69 -26.26
CA ALA A 294 -1.74 15.87 -27.10
C ALA A 294 -0.36 16.51 -26.81
N GLY A 295 0.36 15.99 -25.81
CA GLY A 295 1.59 16.57 -25.29
C GLY A 295 1.33 17.67 -24.26
N SER A 296 2.40 18.34 -23.81
CA SER A 296 2.32 19.29 -22.70
C SER A 296 1.44 20.52 -22.97
N ASN A 297 1.25 20.91 -24.25
CA ASN A 297 0.56 22.15 -24.61
C ASN A 297 -0.88 22.23 -24.10
N ARG A 298 -1.65 21.13 -24.23
CA ARG A 298 -3.04 21.07 -23.75
C ARG A 298 -3.09 21.22 -22.23
N SER A 299 -2.21 20.55 -21.51
CA SER A 299 -2.08 20.68 -20.05
C SER A 299 -1.70 22.11 -19.64
N ILE A 300 -0.79 22.77 -20.36
CA ILE A 300 -0.42 24.17 -20.14
C ILE A 300 -1.63 25.09 -20.29
N THR A 301 -2.45 24.91 -21.35
CA THR A 301 -3.67 25.70 -21.56
C THR A 301 -4.64 25.60 -20.37
N HIS A 302 -4.86 24.39 -19.84
CA HIS A 302 -5.75 24.19 -18.70
C HIS A 302 -5.19 24.80 -17.39
N LEU A 303 -3.89 24.64 -17.13
CA LEU A 303 -3.24 25.23 -15.96
C LEU A 303 -3.10 26.76 -16.07
N SER A 304 -2.89 27.29 -17.25
CA SER A 304 -2.93 28.74 -17.53
C SER A 304 -4.26 29.35 -17.08
N ARG A 305 -5.37 28.72 -17.43
CA ARG A 305 -6.72 29.13 -17.02
C ARG A 305 -6.94 28.97 -15.51
N PHE A 306 -6.46 27.86 -14.96
CA PHE A 306 -6.62 27.58 -13.52
C PHE A 306 -5.91 28.62 -12.65
N TYR A 307 -4.65 28.97 -12.99
CA TYR A 307 -3.82 29.92 -12.24
C TYR A 307 -3.91 31.37 -12.74
N ASN A 308 -4.58 31.63 -13.86
CA ASN A 308 -4.65 32.93 -14.52
C ASN A 308 -3.24 33.50 -14.84
N ILE A 309 -2.38 32.67 -15.44
CA ILE A 309 -1.01 32.96 -15.84
C ILE A 309 -0.85 32.70 -17.35
N PRO A 310 -0.13 33.54 -18.13
CA PRO A 310 0.08 33.29 -19.55
C PRO A 310 0.70 31.92 -19.84
N GLU A 311 0.25 31.25 -20.90
CA GLU A 311 0.79 29.95 -21.33
C GLU A 311 2.29 29.96 -21.60
N THR A 312 2.79 31.10 -22.09
CA THR A 312 4.22 31.34 -22.38
C THR A 312 5.10 31.37 -21.12
N TYR A 313 4.49 31.51 -19.94
CA TYR A 313 5.19 31.50 -18.64
C TYR A 313 5.25 30.12 -18.00
N LEU A 314 4.64 29.10 -18.62
CA LEU A 314 4.43 27.79 -18.02
C LEU A 314 5.16 26.67 -18.76
N ALA A 315 5.74 25.76 -18.01
CA ALA A 315 6.16 24.44 -18.47
C ALA A 315 5.65 23.37 -17.51
N VAL A 316 5.24 22.21 -18.04
CA VAL A 316 4.73 21.08 -17.27
C VAL A 316 5.62 19.87 -17.42
N GLY A 317 5.73 19.08 -16.35
CA GLY A 317 6.54 17.87 -16.31
C GLY A 317 5.83 16.70 -15.64
N ASN A 318 6.35 15.51 -15.85
CA ASN A 318 5.91 14.28 -15.22
C ASN A 318 6.31 14.27 -13.72
N GLY A 319 5.59 15.08 -12.95
CA GLY A 319 5.90 15.43 -11.57
C GLY A 319 7.00 16.49 -11.43
N ALA A 320 7.13 17.07 -10.24
CA ALA A 320 8.15 18.07 -9.94
C ALA A 320 9.59 17.51 -10.13
N THR A 321 9.82 16.23 -9.92
CA THR A 321 11.14 15.59 -10.07
C THR A 321 11.68 15.69 -11.49
N GLU A 322 10.84 15.53 -12.53
CA GLU A 322 11.27 15.72 -13.92
C GLU A 322 11.67 17.17 -14.18
N LEU A 323 10.91 18.11 -13.62
CA LEU A 323 11.21 19.54 -13.75
C LEU A 323 12.48 19.95 -12.99
N ILE A 324 12.71 19.41 -11.80
CA ILE A 324 13.96 19.61 -11.04
C ILE A 324 15.16 19.11 -11.87
N LYS A 325 15.04 17.91 -12.47
CA LYS A 325 16.06 17.36 -13.35
C LYS A 325 16.29 18.22 -14.60
N ALA A 326 15.22 18.71 -15.22
CA ALA A 326 15.32 19.57 -16.40
C ALA A 326 15.98 20.92 -16.07
N LEU A 327 15.65 21.51 -14.91
CA LEU A 327 16.32 22.71 -14.39
C LEU A 327 17.80 22.47 -14.11
N GLY A 328 18.13 21.38 -13.41
CA GLY A 328 19.52 21.00 -13.16
C GLY A 328 20.32 20.84 -14.45
N LYS A 329 19.73 20.19 -15.48
CA LYS A 329 20.35 20.10 -16.82
C LYS A 329 20.50 21.46 -17.51
N TYR A 330 19.52 22.35 -17.37
CA TYR A 330 19.58 23.70 -17.92
C TYR A 330 20.70 24.54 -17.30
N PHE A 331 20.85 24.44 -15.98
CA PHE A 331 21.89 25.19 -15.26
C PHE A 331 23.29 24.57 -15.39
N GLY A 332 23.38 23.26 -15.67
CA GLY A 332 24.66 22.55 -15.83
C GLY A 332 25.51 22.62 -14.57
N ASP A 333 26.77 23.07 -14.74
CA ASP A 333 27.76 23.13 -13.66
C ASP A 333 27.63 24.37 -12.76
N LYS A 334 26.61 25.21 -12.98
CA LYS A 334 26.39 26.43 -12.16
C LYS A 334 26.19 26.03 -10.70
N SER A 335 26.87 26.74 -9.80
CA SER A 335 26.74 26.54 -8.37
C SER A 335 25.36 26.98 -7.87
N ALA A 336 24.79 26.17 -7.00
CA ALA A 336 23.50 26.44 -6.39
C ALA A 336 23.58 26.42 -4.87
N GLU A 337 22.93 27.39 -4.23
CA GLU A 337 22.72 27.46 -2.79
C GLU A 337 21.38 26.84 -2.42
N ILE A 338 21.33 26.05 -1.35
CA ILE A 338 20.10 25.49 -0.80
C ILE A 338 20.15 25.37 0.72
N ASN A 339 19.05 25.71 1.38
CA ASN A 339 18.94 25.51 2.83
C ASN A 339 18.73 24.02 3.17
N SER A 340 19.65 23.45 3.95
CA SER A 340 19.62 22.06 4.41
C SER A 340 19.03 21.97 5.82
N PRO A 341 18.30 20.88 6.17
CA PRO A 341 17.90 19.78 5.30
C PRO A 341 16.65 20.10 4.49
N THR A 342 16.58 19.57 3.25
CA THR A 342 15.44 19.72 2.37
C THR A 342 15.22 18.49 1.47
N PHE A 343 14.47 18.64 0.38
CA PHE A 343 14.13 17.56 -0.54
C PHE A 343 15.34 17.07 -1.33
N ASN A 344 15.58 15.75 -1.31
CA ASN A 344 16.84 15.14 -1.80
C ASN A 344 17.09 15.32 -3.30
N GLU A 345 16.03 15.49 -4.13
CA GLU A 345 16.21 15.60 -5.58
C GLU A 345 17.00 16.83 -5.99
N TYR A 346 17.00 17.90 -5.19
CA TYR A 346 17.85 19.06 -5.46
C TYR A 346 19.34 18.71 -5.35
N TYR A 347 19.75 17.97 -4.33
CA TYR A 347 21.14 17.52 -4.16
C TYR A 347 21.57 16.52 -5.26
N ARG A 348 20.61 15.86 -5.89
CA ARG A 348 20.87 14.89 -6.95
C ARG A 348 21.13 15.54 -8.31
N PHE A 349 20.50 16.68 -8.58
CA PHE A 349 20.48 17.27 -9.92
C PHE A 349 21.15 18.64 -10.01
N PHE A 350 21.53 19.25 -8.90
CA PHE A 350 22.23 20.53 -8.86
C PHE A 350 23.63 20.37 -8.24
N ASN A 351 24.57 21.22 -8.72
CA ASN A 351 25.87 21.37 -8.06
C ASN A 351 25.70 22.25 -6.83
N ILE A 352 25.46 21.63 -5.66
CA ILE A 352 25.21 22.36 -4.41
C ILE A 352 26.55 22.77 -3.79
N ASP A 353 26.79 24.07 -3.74
CA ASP A 353 27.95 24.68 -3.08
C ASP A 353 27.51 25.94 -2.32
N ASN A 354 27.57 25.90 -1.00
CA ASN A 354 27.19 27.01 -0.14
C ASN A 354 28.42 27.85 0.31
N THR A 355 29.59 27.66 -0.30
CA THR A 355 30.87 28.29 0.13
C THR A 355 31.34 29.45 -0.72
N CYS A 356 30.82 29.63 -1.95
CA CYS A 356 31.18 30.68 -2.89
C CYS A 356 29.95 31.47 -3.37
N GLU A 357 30.14 32.51 -4.16
CA GLU A 357 29.05 33.22 -4.82
C GLU A 357 28.29 32.27 -5.77
N GLN A 358 27.00 32.07 -5.49
CA GLN A 358 26.17 31.12 -6.22
C GLN A 358 25.38 31.83 -7.31
N GLU A 359 25.26 31.16 -8.47
CA GLU A 359 24.49 31.66 -9.61
C GLU A 359 23.00 31.34 -9.49
N VAL A 360 22.66 30.33 -8.68
CA VAL A 360 21.26 29.86 -8.45
C VAL A 360 20.99 29.74 -6.97
N LYS A 361 19.87 30.30 -6.52
CA LYS A 361 19.38 30.11 -5.16
C LYS A 361 18.12 29.23 -5.19
N ILE A 362 18.04 28.23 -4.29
CA ILE A 362 16.90 27.31 -4.21
C ILE A 362 16.27 27.41 -2.82
N ILE A 363 15.00 27.72 -2.78
CA ILE A 363 14.20 27.81 -1.55
C ILE A 363 13.00 26.86 -1.67
N VAL A 364 12.86 25.94 -0.74
CA VAL A 364 11.66 25.09 -0.63
C VAL A 364 10.76 25.69 0.44
N ASN A 365 9.57 26.18 0.06
CA ASN A 365 8.70 26.93 0.96
C ASN A 365 7.20 26.62 0.72
N PRO A 366 6.53 25.94 1.65
CA PRO A 366 7.04 25.34 2.90
C PRO A 366 8.07 24.23 2.66
N ASN A 367 9.07 24.15 3.53
CA ASN A 367 10.16 23.19 3.39
C ASN A 367 9.76 21.76 3.82
N ASN A 368 10.23 20.78 3.09
CA ASN A 368 10.15 19.37 3.43
C ASN A 368 11.57 18.85 3.76
N PRO A 369 11.85 18.37 5.01
CA PRO A 369 10.87 17.86 5.97
C PRO A 369 10.50 18.80 7.13
N THR A 370 11.10 19.97 7.27
CA THR A 370 10.98 20.79 8.47
C THR A 370 9.62 21.48 8.65
N GLY A 371 8.85 21.64 7.57
CA GLY A 371 7.65 22.47 7.55
C GLY A 371 7.93 23.99 7.62
N TRP A 372 9.22 24.41 7.57
CA TRP A 372 9.57 25.83 7.64
C TRP A 372 8.90 26.63 6.54
N ILE A 373 8.35 27.77 6.92
CA ILE A 373 7.70 28.76 6.04
C ILE A 373 7.99 30.17 6.55
N SER A 374 8.39 31.07 5.66
CA SER A 374 8.57 32.49 5.99
C SER A 374 8.34 33.34 4.74
N LYS A 375 7.32 34.17 4.80
CA LYS A 375 7.02 35.15 3.75
C LYS A 375 8.10 36.22 3.66
N GLU A 376 8.52 36.74 4.80
CA GLU A 376 9.50 37.81 4.93
C GLU A 376 10.84 37.40 4.35
N GLU A 377 11.33 36.21 4.70
CA GLU A 377 12.60 35.70 4.19
C GLU A 377 12.55 35.40 2.69
N VAL A 378 11.43 34.86 2.20
CA VAL A 378 11.27 34.58 0.76
C VAL A 378 11.34 35.88 -0.02
N PHE A 379 10.59 36.92 0.37
CA PHE A 379 10.61 38.19 -0.34
C PHE A 379 11.96 38.93 -0.19
N ALA A 380 12.62 38.89 0.95
CA ALA A 380 13.99 39.41 1.11
C ALA A 380 14.98 38.73 0.14
N ASN A 381 14.91 37.41 0.03
CA ASN A 381 15.73 36.65 -0.93
C ASN A 381 15.40 37.00 -2.40
N LEU A 382 14.10 37.21 -2.72
CA LEU A 382 13.70 37.65 -4.08
C LEU A 382 14.33 39.01 -4.41
N ASP A 383 14.26 39.99 -3.50
CA ASP A 383 14.82 41.32 -3.69
C ASP A 383 16.34 41.28 -3.82
N ASP A 384 17.03 40.50 -3.00
CA ASP A 384 18.49 40.35 -3.05
C ASP A 384 18.94 39.64 -4.33
N SER A 385 18.28 38.55 -4.70
CA SER A 385 18.58 37.81 -5.92
C SER A 385 18.35 38.70 -7.18
N LYS A 386 17.31 39.54 -7.15
CA LYS A 386 17.07 40.49 -8.23
C LYS A 386 18.18 41.56 -8.36
N LYS A 387 18.65 42.11 -7.23
CA LYS A 387 19.76 43.07 -7.20
C LYS A 387 21.06 42.47 -7.73
N ASN A 388 21.32 41.21 -7.38
CA ASN A 388 22.56 40.50 -7.72
C ASN A 388 22.47 39.76 -9.06
N ASN A 389 21.38 39.93 -9.82
CA ASN A 389 21.10 39.20 -11.07
C ASN A 389 21.24 37.65 -10.91
N GLN A 390 20.97 37.14 -9.71
CA GLN A 390 20.97 35.73 -9.38
C GLN A 390 19.62 35.12 -9.73
N LEU A 391 19.61 33.90 -10.27
CA LEU A 391 18.37 33.15 -10.48
C LEU A 391 17.89 32.52 -9.17
N ILE A 392 16.59 32.53 -8.93
CA ILE A 392 16.00 31.98 -7.73
C ILE A 392 14.86 31.02 -8.07
N ILE A 393 14.96 29.81 -7.55
CA ILE A 393 13.93 28.78 -7.62
C ILE A 393 13.20 28.72 -6.29
N VAL A 394 11.88 28.91 -6.30
CA VAL A 394 11.03 28.73 -5.10
C VAL A 394 10.10 27.55 -5.36
N ASP A 395 10.29 26.48 -4.58
CA ASP A 395 9.45 25.28 -4.62
C ASP A 395 8.25 25.46 -3.68
N GLU A 396 7.08 25.69 -4.28
CA GLU A 396 5.80 25.85 -3.59
C GLU A 396 4.98 24.55 -3.55
N SER A 397 5.58 23.36 -3.62
CA SER A 397 4.86 22.08 -3.67
C SER A 397 3.93 21.83 -2.49
N PHE A 398 4.07 22.58 -1.39
CA PHE A 398 3.22 22.49 -0.20
C PHE A 398 2.46 23.79 0.12
N MET A 399 2.63 24.85 -0.66
CA MET A 399 2.03 26.16 -0.39
C MET A 399 0.49 26.12 -0.44
N ASP A 400 -0.10 25.28 -1.26
CA ASP A 400 -1.55 25.19 -1.38
C ASP A 400 -2.20 24.68 -0.07
N PHE A 401 -1.51 23.86 0.72
CA PHE A 401 -1.99 23.35 2.00
C PHE A 401 -1.97 24.38 3.11
N VAL A 402 -1.20 25.47 2.95
CA VAL A 402 -1.12 26.54 3.96
C VAL A 402 -2.49 27.18 4.10
N PRO A 403 -3.03 27.36 5.33
CA PRO A 403 -4.31 28.03 5.56
C PRO A 403 -4.41 29.38 4.85
N LYS A 404 -5.59 29.72 4.32
CA LYS A 404 -5.81 30.89 3.45
C LYS A 404 -5.31 32.21 4.03
N ASP A 405 -5.45 32.38 5.34
CA ASP A 405 -5.02 33.59 6.06
C ASP A 405 -3.50 33.78 6.11
N ARG A 406 -2.72 32.69 5.95
CA ARG A 406 -1.25 32.68 5.96
C ARG A 406 -0.63 32.33 4.61
N ARG A 407 -1.45 31.92 3.64
CA ARG A 407 -0.98 31.51 2.30
C ARG A 407 -0.47 32.70 1.49
N PHE A 408 0.71 32.58 0.92
CA PHE A 408 1.30 33.60 0.04
C PHE A 408 1.97 32.91 -1.17
N SER A 409 1.22 32.58 -2.17
CA SER A 409 1.78 31.95 -3.37
C SER A 409 2.41 33.00 -4.28
N LEU A 410 3.57 32.66 -4.84
CA LEU A 410 4.28 33.46 -5.87
C LEU A 410 3.73 33.15 -7.28
N MET A 411 2.79 32.24 -7.41
CA MET A 411 2.08 31.88 -8.64
C MET A 411 1.10 33.00 -9.04
N GLY A 412 1.63 34.17 -9.41
CA GLY A 412 0.85 35.31 -9.87
C GLY A 412 1.56 36.07 -10.97
N LYS A 413 0.84 36.47 -12.04
CA LYS A 413 1.42 37.18 -13.19
C LYS A 413 2.20 38.42 -12.77
N ASP A 414 1.69 39.21 -11.83
CA ASP A 414 2.31 40.46 -11.38
C ASP A 414 3.61 40.20 -10.61
N ILE A 415 3.64 39.16 -9.77
CA ILE A 415 4.85 38.76 -9.04
C ILE A 415 5.91 38.25 -10.03
N LEU A 416 5.54 37.37 -10.94
CA LEU A 416 6.46 36.85 -11.95
C LEU A 416 7.05 37.96 -12.85
N ASN A 417 6.26 38.97 -13.17
CA ASN A 417 6.76 40.15 -13.93
C ASN A 417 7.66 41.04 -13.08
N THR A 418 7.39 41.16 -11.77
CA THR A 418 8.23 41.93 -10.86
C THR A 418 9.60 41.29 -10.65
N TYR A 419 9.64 39.94 -10.64
CA TYR A 419 10.86 39.15 -10.43
C TYR A 419 11.13 38.24 -11.64
N PRO A 420 11.67 38.76 -12.77
CA PRO A 420 11.90 37.94 -13.97
C PRO A 420 12.99 36.87 -13.79
N ASN A 421 13.77 36.94 -12.72
CA ASN A 421 14.72 35.93 -12.27
C ASN A 421 14.13 34.85 -11.39
N LEU A 422 12.83 34.95 -11.07
CA LEU A 422 12.10 33.94 -10.25
C LEU A 422 11.60 32.80 -11.12
N ILE A 423 11.80 31.59 -10.62
CA ILE A 423 11.19 30.35 -11.11
C ILE A 423 10.37 29.75 -9.96
N VAL A 424 9.06 29.65 -10.13
CA VAL A 424 8.19 28.94 -9.16
C VAL A 424 7.98 27.52 -9.63
N LEU A 425 8.22 26.55 -8.76
CA LEU A 425 7.99 25.12 -9.01
C LEU A 425 6.88 24.60 -8.11
N LYS A 426 5.99 23.77 -8.64
CA LYS A 426 4.91 23.11 -7.89
C LYS A 426 4.76 21.64 -8.25
N SER A 427 4.58 20.78 -7.24
CA SER A 427 4.13 19.39 -7.40
C SER A 427 2.62 19.36 -7.26
N LEU A 428 1.89 19.39 -8.36
CA LEU A 428 0.43 19.47 -8.34
C LEU A 428 -0.22 18.14 -7.87
N GLY A 429 0.45 17.02 -8.10
CA GLY A 429 -0.06 15.71 -7.67
C GLY A 429 -0.39 15.64 -6.18
N LYS A 430 0.38 16.34 -5.33
CA LYS A 430 0.16 16.32 -3.88
C LYS A 430 -1.15 17.02 -3.48
N SER A 431 -1.32 18.27 -3.91
CA SER A 431 -2.46 19.09 -3.50
C SER A 431 -3.78 18.65 -4.15
N PHE A 432 -3.71 18.12 -5.37
CA PHE A 432 -4.88 17.55 -6.07
C PHE A 432 -5.13 16.05 -5.76
N GLY A 433 -4.36 15.41 -4.88
CA GLY A 433 -4.53 13.97 -4.63
C GLY A 433 -4.23 13.08 -5.85
N LEU A 434 -3.43 13.55 -6.80
CA LEU A 434 -3.16 12.93 -8.10
C LEU A 434 -1.72 12.40 -8.22
N ASN A 435 -1.14 11.93 -7.12
CA ASN A 435 0.26 11.51 -7.09
C ASN A 435 0.60 10.42 -8.14
N GLY A 436 -0.33 9.49 -8.40
CA GLY A 436 -0.18 8.44 -9.41
C GLY A 436 -0.14 8.95 -10.86
N LEU A 437 -0.74 10.11 -11.13
CA LEU A 437 -0.76 10.72 -12.47
C LEU A 437 0.49 11.54 -12.79
N ARG A 438 1.30 11.88 -11.79
CA ARG A 438 2.59 12.53 -11.95
C ARG A 438 2.51 13.87 -12.70
N ILE A 439 2.09 14.94 -12.04
CA ILE A 439 2.04 16.29 -12.64
C ILE A 439 2.79 17.32 -11.80
N GLY A 440 3.66 18.07 -12.47
CA GLY A 440 4.39 19.21 -11.92
C GLY A 440 4.30 20.42 -12.86
N LEU A 441 4.54 21.60 -12.30
CA LEU A 441 4.44 22.89 -13.00
C LEU A 441 5.64 23.78 -12.65
N ILE A 442 6.20 24.45 -13.67
CA ILE A 442 7.11 25.60 -13.53
C ILE A 442 6.40 26.83 -14.06
N ALA A 443 6.58 27.95 -13.35
CA ALA A 443 6.14 29.27 -13.79
C ALA A 443 7.26 30.31 -13.65
N THR A 444 7.50 31.08 -14.70
CA THR A 444 8.40 32.26 -14.73
C THR A 444 8.02 33.19 -15.87
N SER A 445 8.28 34.48 -15.74
CA SER A 445 8.11 35.41 -16.85
C SER A 445 9.28 35.40 -17.86
N ASN A 446 10.34 34.64 -17.58
CA ASN A 446 11.45 34.39 -18.49
C ASN A 446 11.04 33.35 -19.56
N VAL A 447 10.45 33.87 -20.66
CA VAL A 447 9.95 33.03 -21.77
C VAL A 447 11.07 32.20 -22.43
N GLN A 448 12.30 32.71 -22.50
CA GLN A 448 13.43 32.00 -23.10
C GLN A 448 13.83 30.80 -22.26
N LEU A 449 13.79 30.94 -20.94
CA LEU A 449 14.02 29.83 -20.02
C LEU A 449 12.92 28.76 -20.18
N ILE A 450 11.65 29.17 -20.26
CA ILE A 450 10.53 28.23 -20.48
C ILE A 450 10.73 27.41 -21.75
N GLU A 451 11.08 28.08 -22.88
CA GLU A 451 11.32 27.37 -24.15
C GLU A 451 12.54 26.41 -24.04
N SER A 452 13.60 26.82 -23.35
CA SER A 452 14.75 25.96 -23.11
C SER A 452 14.39 24.71 -22.29
N ILE A 453 13.57 24.86 -21.23
CA ILE A 453 13.09 23.76 -20.43
C ILE A 453 12.19 22.83 -21.26
N LYS A 454 11.25 23.35 -22.04
CA LYS A 454 10.39 22.56 -22.94
C LYS A 454 11.21 21.72 -23.93
N ASN A 455 12.32 22.25 -24.44
CA ASN A 455 13.23 21.53 -25.35
C ASN A 455 14.04 20.41 -24.64
N ILE A 456 14.22 20.51 -23.34
CA ILE A 456 14.88 19.47 -22.52
C ILE A 456 13.91 18.33 -22.17
N LEU A 457 12.62 18.65 -21.98
CA LEU A 457 11.59 17.70 -21.59
C LEU A 457 11.27 16.72 -22.74
N PRO A 458 10.95 15.45 -22.44
CA PRO A 458 10.53 14.50 -23.47
C PRO A 458 9.21 14.92 -24.13
N SER A 459 9.04 14.53 -25.40
CA SER A 459 7.73 14.59 -26.05
C SER A 459 6.75 13.65 -25.30
N TRP A 460 5.48 14.07 -25.22
CA TRP A 460 4.43 13.30 -24.55
C TRP A 460 4.74 12.93 -23.08
N ASN A 461 5.41 13.83 -22.38
CA ASN A 461 5.77 13.64 -20.97
C ASN A 461 4.55 13.66 -20.00
N ILE A 462 3.40 14.13 -20.47
CA ILE A 462 2.13 14.11 -19.72
C ILE A 462 1.19 13.08 -20.36
N ASN A 463 0.65 12.16 -19.56
CA ASN A 463 -0.26 11.11 -20.04
C ASN A 463 -1.67 11.64 -20.29
N SER A 464 -2.45 10.92 -21.13
CA SER A 464 -3.79 11.31 -21.57
C SER A 464 -4.78 11.45 -20.41
N ALA A 465 -4.68 10.60 -19.38
CA ALA A 465 -5.57 10.67 -18.22
C ALA A 465 -5.32 11.97 -17.43
N THR A 466 -4.07 12.36 -17.25
CA THR A 466 -3.71 13.65 -16.63
C THR A 466 -4.27 14.82 -17.42
N GLU A 467 -4.13 14.85 -18.74
CA GLU A 467 -4.68 15.92 -19.57
C GLU A 467 -6.20 16.08 -19.41
N GLU A 468 -6.93 14.97 -19.44
CA GLU A 468 -8.39 14.97 -19.31
C GLU A 468 -8.87 15.38 -17.91
N ILE A 469 -8.13 15.03 -16.87
CA ILE A 469 -8.44 15.46 -15.50
C ILE A 469 -8.16 16.96 -15.36
N LEU A 470 -7.01 17.45 -15.83
CA LEU A 470 -6.68 18.87 -15.79
C LEU A 470 -7.72 19.74 -16.52
N ALA A 471 -8.30 19.24 -17.62
CA ALA A 471 -9.36 19.93 -18.35
C ALA A 471 -10.61 20.19 -17.51
N ARG A 472 -10.83 19.40 -16.47
CA ARG A 472 -12.02 19.46 -15.60
C ARG A 472 -11.75 20.10 -14.23
N LEU A 473 -10.49 20.20 -13.81
CA LEU A 473 -10.12 20.75 -12.51
C LEU A 473 -10.65 22.18 -12.25
N TYR A 474 -10.79 22.98 -13.32
CA TYR A 474 -11.34 24.33 -13.20
C TYR A 474 -12.76 24.34 -12.64
N LEU A 475 -13.55 23.32 -12.94
CA LEU A 475 -14.93 23.17 -12.45
C LEU A 475 -15.00 22.75 -10.98
N GLU A 476 -13.92 22.17 -10.45
CA GLU A 476 -13.83 21.62 -9.10
C GLU A 476 -13.06 22.54 -8.13
N LYS A 477 -12.88 23.81 -8.51
CA LYS A 477 -12.03 24.74 -7.74
C LYS A 477 -12.51 24.95 -6.30
N ASP A 478 -13.82 25.01 -6.08
CA ASP A 478 -14.41 25.15 -4.75
C ASP A 478 -14.23 23.88 -3.92
N ASN A 479 -14.44 22.70 -4.50
CA ASN A 479 -14.19 21.41 -3.86
C ASN A 479 -12.71 21.24 -3.49
N TYR A 480 -11.82 21.70 -4.37
CA TYR A 480 -10.38 21.71 -4.12
C TYR A 480 -10.03 22.57 -2.89
N GLU A 481 -10.50 23.81 -2.83
CA GLU A 481 -10.24 24.70 -1.70
C GLU A 481 -10.85 24.16 -0.40
N CYS A 482 -12.06 23.59 -0.43
CA CYS A 482 -12.66 22.92 0.73
C CYS A 482 -11.79 21.72 1.20
N SER A 483 -11.24 20.95 0.28
CA SER A 483 -10.38 19.81 0.62
C SER A 483 -9.09 20.24 1.34
N LEU A 484 -8.50 21.37 0.95
CA LEU A 484 -7.32 21.94 1.61
C LEU A 484 -7.65 22.43 3.04
N GLU A 485 -8.82 23.00 3.25
CA GLU A 485 -9.30 23.39 4.59
C GLU A 485 -9.49 22.16 5.49
N LEU A 486 -10.01 21.05 4.94
CA LEU A 486 -10.13 19.79 5.68
C LEU A 486 -8.75 19.23 6.08
N VAL A 487 -7.75 19.27 5.20
CA VAL A 487 -6.36 18.90 5.55
C VAL A 487 -5.84 19.76 6.71
N ALA A 488 -6.01 21.07 6.64
CA ALA A 488 -5.53 21.99 7.67
C ALA A 488 -6.21 21.76 9.02
N ASN A 489 -7.54 21.57 9.03
CA ASN A 489 -8.32 21.29 10.23
C ASN A 489 -7.91 19.98 10.89
N GLU A 490 -7.70 18.94 10.08
CA GLU A 490 -7.28 17.63 10.56
C GLU A 490 -5.84 17.67 11.10
N ALA A 491 -4.93 18.36 10.43
CA ALA A 491 -3.57 18.58 10.91
C ALA A 491 -3.56 19.29 12.28
N GLN A 492 -4.35 20.36 12.43
CA GLN A 492 -4.48 21.09 13.71
C GLN A 492 -5.04 20.19 14.82
N ARG A 493 -6.03 19.35 14.51
CA ARG A 493 -6.58 18.37 15.46
C ARG A 493 -5.50 17.40 15.96
N ILE A 494 -4.70 16.85 15.05
CA ILE A 494 -3.63 15.93 15.39
C ILE A 494 -2.56 16.63 16.24
N VAL A 495 -2.12 17.82 15.84
CA VAL A 495 -1.15 18.63 16.61
C VAL A 495 -1.64 18.85 18.04
N ASN A 496 -2.88 19.30 18.20
CA ASN A 496 -3.49 19.54 19.52
C ASN A 496 -3.52 18.24 20.36
N THR A 497 -3.78 17.10 19.74
CA THR A 497 -3.80 15.79 20.41
C THR A 497 -2.41 15.37 20.87
N LEU A 498 -1.39 15.54 20.03
CA LEU A 498 -0.01 15.13 20.32
C LEU A 498 0.67 16.06 21.33
N THR A 499 0.42 17.37 21.28
CA THR A 499 1.08 18.36 22.15
C THR A 499 0.49 18.45 23.55
N ASN A 500 -0.81 18.19 23.72
CA ASN A 500 -1.50 18.34 24.99
C ASN A 500 -1.58 17.04 25.81
N ASN A 501 -0.80 16.00 25.43
CA ASN A 501 -0.94 14.71 26.07
C ASN A 501 0.37 13.92 26.05
N ASP A 502 1.03 13.84 27.20
CA ASP A 502 2.29 13.10 27.42
C ASP A 502 2.22 11.60 27.07
N LYS A 503 0.99 11.05 26.92
CA LYS A 503 0.78 9.65 26.56
C LYS A 503 1.22 9.29 25.14
N PHE A 504 1.51 10.30 24.30
CA PHE A 504 2.00 10.08 22.93
C PHE A 504 3.52 10.10 22.82
N GLY A 505 4.26 10.48 23.86
CA GLY A 505 5.71 10.38 23.92
C GLY A 505 6.48 11.33 22.98
N PHE A 506 5.90 12.45 22.58
CA PHE A 506 6.57 13.50 21.80
C PHE A 506 6.99 14.67 22.69
N ASP A 507 8.19 15.20 22.46
CA ASP A 507 8.67 16.44 23.10
C ASP A 507 8.63 17.66 22.17
N ILE A 508 8.62 17.44 20.85
CA ILE A 508 8.47 18.48 19.83
C ILE A 508 7.45 18.02 18.79
N VAL A 509 6.48 18.89 18.48
CA VAL A 509 5.52 18.71 17.40
C VAL A 509 5.43 19.99 16.60
N ASN A 510 5.90 19.97 15.34
CA ASN A 510 5.94 21.12 14.45
C ASN A 510 4.96 20.96 13.28
N TRP A 511 4.09 21.94 13.12
CA TRP A 511 3.22 22.09 11.96
C TRP A 511 3.04 23.57 11.58
N ASN A 512 3.29 23.89 10.34
CA ASN A 512 3.22 25.25 9.81
C ASN A 512 2.31 25.38 8.57
N GLY A 513 1.32 24.48 8.45
CA GLY A 513 0.34 24.56 7.38
C GLY A 513 0.61 23.59 6.20
N THR A 514 1.50 22.61 6.36
CA THR A 514 1.70 21.55 5.39
C THR A 514 0.71 20.40 5.56
N ASN A 515 0.63 19.47 4.60
CA ASN A 515 -0.11 18.21 4.77
C ASN A 515 0.69 17.14 5.54
N PHE A 516 1.63 17.58 6.36
CA PHE A 516 2.40 16.72 7.25
C PHE A 516 2.81 17.45 8.53
N ILE A 517 3.06 16.67 9.56
CA ILE A 517 3.60 17.09 10.85
C ILE A 517 5.01 16.51 10.97
N THR A 518 5.94 17.29 11.49
CA THR A 518 7.28 16.83 11.87
C THR A 518 7.37 16.82 13.39
N ALA A 519 7.66 15.66 13.97
CA ALA A 519 7.65 15.49 15.41
C ALA A 519 8.88 14.73 15.90
N ARG A 520 9.31 14.99 17.16
CA ARG A 520 10.41 14.30 17.81
C ARG A 520 9.89 13.44 18.96
N LEU A 521 10.21 12.15 18.91
CA LEU A 521 9.96 11.20 19.98
C LEU A 521 10.92 11.44 21.14
N LYS A 522 10.39 11.41 22.36
CA LYS A 522 11.17 11.49 23.59
C LYS A 522 11.82 10.13 23.87
N ASP A 523 13.14 10.11 23.99
CA ASP A 523 13.95 8.95 24.39
C ASP A 523 13.85 7.69 23.51
N ILE A 524 13.13 7.74 22.38
CA ILE A 524 12.95 6.63 21.43
C ILE A 524 13.65 6.97 20.12
N SER A 525 14.35 5.98 19.51
CA SER A 525 14.84 6.10 18.12
C SER A 525 13.67 6.13 17.16
N ALA A 526 13.67 7.07 16.21
CA ALA A 526 12.67 7.13 15.16
C ALA A 526 12.70 5.88 14.30
N HIS A 527 13.88 5.37 13.98
CA HIS A 527 14.04 4.15 13.20
C HIS A 527 13.33 2.96 13.87
N LYS A 528 13.66 2.70 15.16
CA LYS A 528 12.99 1.63 15.92
C LYS A 528 11.47 1.82 15.98
N PHE A 529 11.01 3.04 16.25
CA PHE A 529 9.59 3.37 16.26
C PHE A 529 8.91 3.05 14.91
N CYS A 530 9.52 3.47 13.79
CA CYS A 530 8.97 3.23 12.45
C CYS A 530 8.88 1.73 12.11
N VAL A 531 9.92 0.95 12.47
CA VAL A 531 9.95 -0.50 12.29
C VAL A 531 8.86 -1.18 13.12
N ASP A 532 8.76 -0.85 14.42
CA ASP A 532 7.78 -1.43 15.32
C ASP A 532 6.32 -1.07 14.93
N MET A 533 6.08 0.18 14.49
CA MET A 533 4.76 0.64 14.04
C MET A 533 4.31 -0.06 12.78
N LEU A 534 5.22 -0.31 11.85
CA LEU A 534 4.90 -1.09 10.65
C LEU A 534 4.59 -2.55 11.01
N ASP A 535 5.40 -3.18 11.84
CA ASP A 535 5.25 -4.60 12.15
C ASP A 535 3.97 -4.89 12.96
N LYS A 536 3.70 -4.06 13.99
CA LYS A 536 2.57 -4.29 14.90
C LYS A 536 1.24 -3.76 14.38
N TYR A 537 1.28 -2.58 13.75
CA TYR A 537 0.05 -1.83 13.41
C TYR A 537 -0.14 -1.60 11.91
N MET A 538 0.77 -2.07 11.05
CA MET A 538 0.75 -1.81 9.61
C MET A 538 0.68 -0.31 9.29
N ILE A 539 1.46 0.51 9.99
CA ILE A 539 1.57 1.95 9.76
C ILE A 539 3.01 2.26 9.35
N ILE A 540 3.18 2.83 8.16
CA ILE A 540 4.50 3.24 7.67
C ILE A 540 4.73 4.74 7.91
N PHE A 541 5.75 5.10 8.70
CA PHE A 541 6.19 6.46 8.94
C PHE A 541 7.48 6.79 8.21
N LYS A 542 7.75 8.08 8.01
CA LYS A 542 9.04 8.55 7.51
C LYS A 542 10.01 8.82 8.64
N ASP A 543 11.03 7.97 8.73
CA ASP A 543 12.21 8.21 9.55
C ASP A 543 13.00 9.42 9.02
N LEU A 544 13.33 10.36 9.91
CA LEU A 544 14.10 11.57 9.63
C LEU A 544 15.39 11.67 10.43
N GLU A 545 15.85 10.61 11.12
CA GLU A 545 17.06 10.67 11.95
C GLU A 545 18.30 11.10 11.16
N ASN A 546 18.39 10.68 9.91
CA ASN A 546 19.49 11.06 9.03
C ASN A 546 19.48 12.54 8.60
N LYS A 547 18.37 13.27 8.81
CA LYS A 547 18.19 14.69 8.42
C LYS A 547 18.12 15.64 9.61
N LEU A 548 17.43 15.24 10.65
CA LEU A 548 17.09 16.11 11.80
C LEU A 548 17.67 15.62 13.13
N GLY A 549 18.30 14.41 13.15
CA GLY A 549 18.83 13.81 14.36
C GLY A 549 17.86 12.86 15.04
N LYS A 550 18.27 12.28 16.17
CA LYS A 550 17.59 11.20 16.88
C LYS A 550 16.14 11.55 17.22
N GLY A 551 15.25 10.59 16.99
CA GLY A 551 13.82 10.63 17.36
C GLY A 551 12.91 11.38 16.38
N TRP A 552 13.44 12.02 15.34
CA TRP A 552 12.61 12.78 14.40
C TRP A 552 11.91 11.91 13.38
N ILE A 553 10.59 12.09 13.27
CA ILE A 553 9.72 11.46 12.26
C ILE A 553 8.88 12.51 11.52
N ARG A 554 8.33 12.11 10.37
CA ARG A 554 7.30 12.86 9.67
C ARG A 554 6.03 12.02 9.56
N ILE A 555 4.89 12.63 9.84
CA ILE A 555 3.56 12.05 9.84
C ILE A 555 2.74 12.76 8.76
N SER A 556 2.30 12.06 7.70
CA SER A 556 1.37 12.63 6.72
C SER A 556 -0.05 12.75 7.30
N ILE A 557 -0.81 13.72 6.78
CA ILE A 557 -2.22 13.88 7.11
C ILE A 557 -3.04 13.01 6.18
N ASN A 558 -3.80 12.07 6.74
CA ASN A 558 -4.66 11.12 6.05
C ASN A 558 -6.14 11.41 6.34
N THR A 559 -7.03 10.47 5.99
CA THR A 559 -8.45 10.57 6.36
C THR A 559 -8.61 10.59 7.87
N LYS A 560 -9.76 11.10 8.36
CA LYS A 560 -10.01 11.13 9.80
C LYS A 560 -9.94 9.74 10.43
N ALA A 561 -10.48 8.72 9.76
CA ALA A 561 -10.48 7.34 10.25
C ALA A 561 -9.04 6.80 10.38
N ASP A 562 -8.20 6.97 9.35
CA ASP A 562 -6.80 6.56 9.38
C ASP A 562 -6.02 7.30 10.47
N ASN A 563 -6.21 8.61 10.60
CA ASN A 563 -5.54 9.40 11.62
C ASN A 563 -5.95 9.01 13.03
N ASP A 564 -7.23 8.67 13.26
CA ASP A 564 -7.71 8.15 14.56
C ASP A 564 -7.07 6.80 14.87
N TYR A 565 -6.94 5.92 13.88
CA TYR A 565 -6.23 4.65 14.02
C TYR A 565 -4.73 4.88 14.35
N VAL A 566 -4.07 5.77 13.62
CA VAL A 566 -2.66 6.15 13.85
C VAL A 566 -2.45 6.68 15.27
N LEU A 567 -3.28 7.61 15.73
CA LEU A 567 -3.19 8.19 17.08
C LEU A 567 -3.40 7.13 18.16
N ASN A 568 -4.38 6.24 18.00
CA ASN A 568 -4.62 5.15 18.95
C ASN A 568 -3.42 4.18 19.00
N SER A 569 -2.87 3.82 17.85
CA SER A 569 -1.71 2.92 17.75
C SER A 569 -0.44 3.52 18.36
N ILE A 570 -0.18 4.82 18.13
CA ILE A 570 0.95 5.53 18.79
C ILE A 570 0.79 5.49 20.32
N ARG A 571 -0.41 5.81 20.83
CA ARG A 571 -0.68 5.79 22.27
C ARG A 571 -0.47 4.41 22.89
N ASP A 572 -0.99 3.37 22.25
CA ASP A 572 -0.82 1.98 22.67
C ASP A 572 0.66 1.57 22.67
N TYR A 573 1.40 1.89 21.62
CA TYR A 573 2.83 1.63 21.53
C TYR A 573 3.63 2.28 22.66
N ILE A 574 3.38 3.56 22.94
CA ILE A 574 4.08 4.29 24.00
C ILE A 574 3.74 3.74 25.38
N GLN A 575 2.47 3.42 25.65
CA GLN A 575 2.05 2.83 26.90
C GLN A 575 2.67 1.46 27.16
N SER A 576 2.72 0.62 26.13
CA SER A 576 3.30 -0.74 26.21
C SER A 576 4.83 -0.70 26.43
N ASN A 577 5.53 0.30 25.92
CA ASN A 577 6.97 0.46 26.14
C ASN A 577 7.33 1.08 27.51
N ASN A 578 6.45 1.89 28.09
CA ASN A 578 6.65 2.48 29.42
C ASN A 578 6.40 1.48 30.57
N GLN A 579 5.78 0.34 30.29
CA GLN A 579 5.52 -0.74 31.26
C GLN A 579 6.66 -1.79 31.32
N ARG A 580 7.61 -1.73 30.39
CA ARG A 580 8.82 -2.57 30.33
C ARG A 580 10.03 -1.81 30.90
#